data_2a54c9ae10fd1cfea19db83f1f878e3e
#
_entry.id   2a54c9ae10fd1cfea19db83f1f878e3e
#
_cell.length_a   1.000
_cell.length_b   1.000
_cell.length_c   1.000
_cell.angle_alpha   90.00
_cell.angle_beta   90.00
_cell.angle_gamma   90.00
#
_symmetry.space_group_name_H-M   'P 1'
#
loop_
_entity.id
_entity.type
_entity.pdbx_description
1 polymer ?
#
loop_
_entity_poly.entity_id
_entity_poly.type
_entity_poly.pdbx_seq_one_letter_code
_entity_poly.pdbx_strand_id
1 'polypeptide(L)'
;MNQNDIRKHFPILEKITYFDSAALVLKPKEASDAIYDYYCNKSISSRTADTPLGNEVNSTILRVRSKVANLLQANENEVIFTSGTTESINLFVNMFQSLLAPGDEILLSAYNHSSNLIPWIEMSKKVGAKIVIAQDILAAINPKTRIVALSHETNNFNQHFDIETIAAKAHQYGAFLFDDAAQAISHEAVSLQVVDAIAFSTNKFYGPTGMGVLAINKNLLTQLKPVKFGGGSVNAIDANACWDPKNTIAAYEPGTPDIAGFFMFDKALDFFDQVGYKQTQEILYELSTYLHEALWNLPNVTVYTKAGDNIALINVNGINAQDVATYLGSKNIYTIAGIFCAPYLRNIQDTYSFLRISLGIYNNKSDIDKLVEELKNGGDFYAF
;
A
#
# COMPACT_ATOMS: atom_id res chain seq x y z
N MET A 1 5.19 12.55 19.29
CA MET A 1 4.43 13.82 18.99
C MET A 1 3.02 13.71 19.55
N ASN A 2 2.36 14.76 20.08
CA ASN A 2 0.94 14.63 20.38
C ASN A 2 0.09 14.79 19.11
N GLN A 3 -1.19 14.36 19.14
CA GLN A 3 -2.04 14.34 17.95
C GLN A 3 -2.27 15.73 17.33
N ASN A 4 -2.39 16.79 18.16
CA ASN A 4 -2.53 18.15 17.66
C ASN A 4 -1.25 18.65 16.95
N ASP A 5 -0.09 18.20 17.39
CA ASP A 5 1.17 18.53 16.71
C ASP A 5 1.29 17.78 15.39
N ILE A 6 0.92 16.49 15.35
CA ILE A 6 0.84 15.71 14.11
C ILE A 6 -0.05 16.43 13.08
N ARG A 7 -1.24 16.88 13.46
CA ARG A 7 -2.19 17.53 12.55
C ARG A 7 -1.63 18.81 11.89
N LYS A 8 -0.75 19.56 12.56
CA LYS A 8 -0.14 20.79 12.02
C LYS A 8 0.74 20.54 10.78
N HIS A 9 1.25 19.32 10.60
CA HIS A 9 1.99 18.93 9.40
C HIS A 9 1.11 18.84 8.14
N PHE A 10 -0.23 18.85 8.28
CA PHE A 10 -1.20 18.65 7.20
C PHE A 10 -2.10 19.88 6.98
N PRO A 11 -1.59 20.97 6.37
CA PRO A 11 -2.32 22.26 6.27
C PRO A 11 -3.62 22.18 5.47
N ILE A 12 -3.80 21.17 4.60
CA ILE A 12 -5.05 20.95 3.87
C ILE A 12 -6.25 20.74 4.81
N LEU A 13 -6.02 20.23 6.02
CA LEU A 13 -7.07 19.96 7.02
C LEU A 13 -7.68 21.22 7.64
N GLU A 14 -7.14 22.41 7.35
CA GLU A 14 -7.80 23.67 7.66
C GLU A 14 -9.02 23.93 6.76
N LYS A 15 -9.07 23.27 5.59
CA LYS A 15 -10.10 23.47 4.56
C LYS A 15 -11.08 22.31 4.44
N ILE A 16 -10.66 21.09 4.80
CA ILE A 16 -11.43 19.87 4.61
C ILE A 16 -11.40 18.96 5.83
N THR A 17 -12.42 18.11 5.95
CA THR A 17 -12.41 16.93 6.81
C THR A 17 -12.17 15.71 5.92
N TYR A 18 -11.11 14.93 6.19
CA TYR A 18 -10.64 13.91 5.27
C TYR A 18 -10.71 12.51 5.88
N PHE A 19 -11.45 11.62 5.24
CA PHE A 19 -11.68 10.22 5.65
C PHE A 19 -11.43 9.22 4.52
N ASP A 20 -10.52 9.50 3.61
CA ASP A 20 -10.16 8.58 2.52
C ASP A 20 -8.67 8.17 2.55
N SER A 21 -8.13 7.97 3.77
CA SER A 21 -6.73 7.60 3.98
C SER A 21 -6.37 6.26 3.34
N ALA A 22 -7.31 5.31 3.25
CA ALA A 22 -7.07 4.02 2.59
C ALA A 22 -6.87 4.13 1.07
N ALA A 23 -7.34 5.21 0.43
CA ALA A 23 -7.01 5.50 -0.96
C ALA A 23 -5.68 6.25 -1.08
N LEU A 24 -5.51 7.31 -0.28
CA LEU A 24 -4.33 8.17 -0.30
C LEU A 24 -4.16 8.82 1.07
N VAL A 25 -3.03 8.57 1.72
CA VAL A 25 -2.65 9.26 2.95
C VAL A 25 -2.23 10.69 2.63
N LEU A 26 -2.65 11.68 3.41
CA LEU A 26 -2.25 13.08 3.25
C LEU A 26 -0.73 13.24 3.42
N LYS A 27 -0.18 14.28 2.83
CA LYS A 27 1.27 14.52 2.78
C LYS A 27 1.67 15.57 3.80
N PRO A 28 2.68 15.29 4.65
CA PRO A 28 3.27 16.31 5.50
C PRO A 28 3.82 17.46 4.66
N LYS A 29 3.68 18.67 5.16
CA LYS A 29 4.14 19.89 4.46
C LYS A 29 5.62 19.81 4.09
N GLU A 30 6.47 19.40 5.01
CA GLU A 30 7.91 19.26 4.81
C GLU A 30 8.28 18.23 3.73
N ALA A 31 7.47 17.17 3.57
CA ALA A 31 7.65 16.22 2.48
C ALA A 31 7.27 16.86 1.12
N SER A 32 6.17 17.62 1.08
CA SER A 32 5.74 18.34 -0.13
C SER A 32 6.72 19.44 -0.52
N ASP A 33 7.25 20.18 0.46
CA ASP A 33 8.25 21.22 0.25
C ASP A 33 9.55 20.67 -0.34
N ALA A 34 9.92 19.43 -0.03
CA ALA A 34 11.11 18.78 -0.56
C ALA A 34 11.06 18.54 -2.08
N ILE A 35 9.88 18.27 -2.65
CA ILE A 35 9.70 18.21 -4.12
C ILE A 35 9.96 19.58 -4.75
N TYR A 36 9.39 20.62 -4.17
CA TYR A 36 9.58 21.98 -4.66
C TYR A 36 11.06 22.39 -4.60
N ASP A 37 11.72 22.14 -3.47
CA ASP A 37 13.15 22.43 -3.29
C ASP A 37 14.02 21.66 -4.31
N TYR A 38 13.73 20.38 -4.56
CA TYR A 38 14.46 19.62 -5.58
C TYR A 38 14.32 20.28 -6.94
N TYR A 39 13.11 20.53 -7.43
CA TYR A 39 12.93 21.09 -8.78
C TYR A 39 13.47 22.51 -8.95
N CYS A 40 13.41 23.35 -7.92
CA CYS A 40 13.88 24.72 -7.97
C CYS A 40 15.40 24.85 -7.78
N ASN A 41 16.01 23.99 -6.94
CA ASN A 41 17.38 24.22 -6.46
C ASN A 41 18.34 23.07 -6.73
N LYS A 42 17.87 21.85 -7.09
CA LYS A 42 18.68 20.62 -7.13
C LYS A 42 18.40 19.75 -8.35
N SER A 43 17.68 20.25 -9.36
CA SER A 43 17.14 19.48 -10.51
C SER A 43 18.24 19.03 -11.46
N ILE A 44 19.08 18.11 -11.01
CA ILE A 44 20.10 17.45 -11.81
C ILE A 44 19.99 15.93 -11.73
N SER A 45 20.65 15.25 -12.68
CA SER A 45 20.69 13.78 -12.73
C SER A 45 21.55 13.20 -11.60
N SER A 46 21.12 12.08 -11.04
CA SER A 46 21.98 11.25 -10.16
C SER A 46 23.24 10.71 -10.84
N ARG A 47 23.30 10.76 -12.19
CA ARG A 47 24.47 10.37 -12.99
C ARG A 47 25.48 11.49 -13.14
N THR A 48 25.19 12.70 -12.70
CA THR A 48 26.12 13.82 -12.62
C THR A 48 26.96 13.69 -11.34
N ALA A 49 27.50 12.47 -11.12
CA ALA A 49 28.41 12.18 -10.02
C ALA A 49 29.65 13.09 -10.09
N ASP A 50 30.38 13.21 -8.99
CA ASP A 50 31.57 14.07 -8.81
C ASP A 50 31.27 15.58 -8.79
N THR A 51 29.99 15.96 -8.72
CA THR A 51 29.59 17.34 -8.41
C THR A 51 28.85 17.40 -7.08
N PRO A 52 28.89 18.55 -6.35
CA PRO A 52 28.21 18.64 -5.05
C PRO A 52 26.73 18.26 -5.11
N LEU A 53 25.99 18.77 -6.09
CA LEU A 53 24.57 18.46 -6.26
C LEU A 53 24.32 17.01 -6.69
N GLY A 54 25.15 16.45 -7.59
CA GLY A 54 25.05 15.05 -8.01
C GLY A 54 25.30 14.09 -6.85
N ASN A 55 26.25 14.41 -5.98
CA ASN A 55 26.50 13.65 -4.77
C ASN A 55 25.35 13.75 -3.78
N GLU A 56 24.71 14.92 -3.62
CA GLU A 56 23.53 15.08 -2.78
C GLU A 56 22.35 14.23 -3.29
N VAL A 57 22.08 14.27 -4.59
CA VAL A 57 21.02 13.44 -5.22
C VAL A 57 21.29 11.96 -4.99
N ASN A 58 22.50 11.50 -5.27
CA ASN A 58 22.87 10.10 -5.11
C ASN A 58 22.79 9.64 -3.65
N SER A 59 23.30 10.46 -2.72
CA SER A 59 23.25 10.20 -1.29
C SER A 59 21.80 10.13 -0.77
N THR A 60 20.89 10.96 -1.32
CA THR A 60 19.48 10.93 -0.95
C THR A 60 18.83 9.62 -1.40
N ILE A 61 19.09 9.14 -2.62
CA ILE A 61 18.56 7.85 -3.12
C ILE A 61 19.05 6.69 -2.23
N LEU A 62 20.36 6.67 -1.91
CA LEU A 62 20.95 5.64 -1.04
C LEU A 62 20.37 5.69 0.38
N ARG A 63 20.21 6.88 0.95
CA ARG A 63 19.63 7.07 2.29
C ARG A 63 18.18 6.59 2.34
N VAL A 64 17.36 6.89 1.34
CA VAL A 64 15.98 6.39 1.27
C VAL A 64 15.96 4.87 1.17
N ARG A 65 16.84 4.27 0.37
CA ARG A 65 16.94 2.80 0.29
C ARG A 65 17.28 2.19 1.64
N SER A 66 18.23 2.77 2.37
CA SER A 66 18.62 2.32 3.70
C SER A 66 17.45 2.46 4.70
N LYS A 67 16.74 3.60 4.71
CA LYS A 67 15.57 3.81 5.57
C LYS A 67 14.45 2.81 5.26
N VAL A 68 14.17 2.54 3.99
CA VAL A 68 13.17 1.55 3.57
C VAL A 68 13.60 0.13 3.96
N ALA A 69 14.86 -0.22 3.77
CA ALA A 69 15.38 -1.51 4.21
C ALA A 69 15.20 -1.70 5.72
N ASN A 70 15.53 -0.68 6.52
CA ASN A 70 15.31 -0.70 7.96
C ASN A 70 13.83 -0.83 8.33
N LEU A 71 12.93 -0.09 7.65
CA LEU A 71 11.48 -0.14 7.86
C LEU A 71 10.92 -1.55 7.67
N LEU A 72 11.46 -2.30 6.68
CA LEU A 72 11.02 -3.64 6.30
C LEU A 72 11.85 -4.76 6.94
N GLN A 73 12.82 -4.45 7.80
CA GLN A 73 13.79 -5.41 8.33
C GLN A 73 14.49 -6.20 7.21
N ALA A 74 14.83 -5.51 6.12
CA ALA A 74 15.47 -6.02 4.92
C ALA A 74 16.91 -5.51 4.78
N ASN A 75 17.63 -6.02 3.77
CA ASN A 75 18.88 -5.42 3.30
C ASN A 75 18.63 -4.47 2.14
N GLU A 76 19.49 -3.49 1.94
CA GLU A 76 19.38 -2.53 0.84
C GLU A 76 19.34 -3.20 -0.55
N ASN A 77 20.03 -4.33 -0.72
CA ASN A 77 20.03 -5.13 -1.96
C ASN A 77 18.79 -6.00 -2.18
N GLU A 78 17.82 -5.94 -1.27
CA GLU A 78 16.54 -6.63 -1.36
C GLU A 78 15.40 -5.67 -1.72
N VAL A 79 15.66 -4.35 -1.76
CA VAL A 79 14.68 -3.28 -2.00
C VAL A 79 14.77 -2.81 -3.46
N ILE A 80 13.66 -2.89 -4.18
CA ILE A 80 13.49 -2.43 -5.58
C ILE A 80 12.48 -1.29 -5.57
N PHE A 81 12.82 -0.14 -6.17
CA PHE A 81 11.87 0.96 -6.36
C PHE A 81 11.09 0.81 -7.66
N THR A 82 9.80 1.09 -7.59
CA THR A 82 8.82 0.98 -8.68
C THR A 82 7.96 2.24 -8.71
N SER A 83 6.92 2.27 -9.57
CA SER A 83 5.96 3.39 -9.61
C SER A 83 4.78 3.23 -8.65
N GLY A 84 4.68 2.11 -7.92
CA GLY A 84 3.58 1.85 -6.97
C GLY A 84 3.33 0.37 -6.74
N THR A 85 2.44 0.03 -5.79
CA THR A 85 2.10 -1.37 -5.44
C THR A 85 1.69 -2.19 -6.67
N THR A 86 0.86 -1.62 -7.55
CA THR A 86 0.38 -2.35 -8.74
C THR A 86 1.55 -2.73 -9.66
N GLU A 87 2.51 -1.84 -9.90
CA GLU A 87 3.72 -2.17 -10.67
C GLU A 87 4.58 -3.19 -9.92
N SER A 88 4.76 -3.02 -8.61
CA SER A 88 5.52 -3.95 -7.77
C SER A 88 5.00 -5.39 -7.89
N ILE A 89 3.68 -5.56 -7.79
CA ILE A 89 3.04 -6.86 -7.92
C ILE A 89 3.22 -7.42 -9.35
N ASN A 90 2.97 -6.62 -10.39
CA ASN A 90 3.17 -7.06 -11.76
C ASN A 90 4.62 -7.45 -12.05
N LEU A 91 5.57 -6.67 -11.55
CA LEU A 91 7.00 -6.96 -11.67
C LEU A 91 7.35 -8.29 -10.99
N PHE A 92 6.91 -8.47 -9.74
CA PHE A 92 7.13 -9.70 -8.99
C PHE A 92 6.51 -10.91 -9.68
N VAL A 93 5.24 -10.85 -10.08
CA VAL A 93 4.52 -11.93 -10.78
C VAL A 93 5.24 -12.35 -12.05
N ASN A 94 5.73 -11.39 -12.86
CA ASN A 94 6.47 -11.70 -14.08
C ASN A 94 7.85 -12.32 -13.78
N MET A 95 8.55 -11.88 -12.74
CA MET A 95 9.81 -12.51 -12.32
C MET A 95 9.56 -13.92 -11.76
N PHE A 96 8.48 -14.11 -11.01
CA PHE A 96 8.11 -15.38 -10.39
C PHE A 96 7.66 -16.46 -11.40
N GLN A 97 7.35 -16.06 -12.64
CA GLN A 97 6.92 -16.97 -13.73
C GLN A 97 7.82 -18.19 -13.87
N SER A 98 9.15 -18.02 -13.74
CA SER A 98 10.13 -19.11 -13.90
C SER A 98 10.08 -20.15 -12.80
N LEU A 99 9.42 -19.88 -11.69
CA LEU A 99 9.27 -20.79 -10.54
C LEU A 99 7.90 -21.49 -10.53
N LEU A 100 7.02 -21.19 -11.51
CA LEU A 100 5.71 -21.82 -11.64
C LEU A 100 5.73 -22.94 -12.69
N ALA A 101 5.06 -24.04 -12.39
CA ALA A 101 4.86 -25.16 -13.28
C ALA A 101 3.36 -25.46 -13.49
N PRO A 102 2.98 -26.16 -14.59
CA PRO A 102 1.61 -26.63 -14.76
C PRO A 102 1.13 -27.48 -13.59
N GLY A 103 -0.02 -27.13 -13.02
CA GLY A 103 -0.63 -27.83 -11.88
C GLY A 103 -0.26 -27.26 -10.51
N ASP A 104 0.72 -26.36 -10.40
CA ASP A 104 0.95 -25.57 -9.19
C ASP A 104 -0.28 -24.75 -8.82
N GLU A 105 -0.53 -24.56 -7.54
CA GLU A 105 -1.61 -23.73 -7.03
C GLU A 105 -1.09 -22.35 -6.58
N ILE A 106 -1.73 -21.30 -7.10
CA ILE A 106 -1.55 -19.91 -6.66
C ILE A 106 -2.72 -19.59 -5.74
N LEU A 107 -2.45 -19.46 -4.44
CA LEU A 107 -3.47 -19.19 -3.43
C LEU A 107 -3.60 -17.69 -3.18
N LEU A 108 -4.79 -17.15 -3.37
CA LEU A 108 -5.12 -15.73 -3.26
C LEU A 108 -6.19 -15.50 -2.19
N SER A 109 -6.09 -14.41 -1.44
CA SER A 109 -7.15 -14.00 -0.53
C SER A 109 -8.36 -13.46 -1.30
N ALA A 110 -9.56 -13.88 -0.88
CA ALA A 110 -10.83 -13.39 -1.43
C ALA A 110 -11.07 -11.89 -1.15
N TYR A 111 -10.34 -11.31 -0.23
CA TYR A 111 -10.42 -9.89 0.16
C TYR A 111 -9.36 -9.01 -0.55
N ASN A 112 -8.53 -9.60 -1.40
CA ASN A 112 -7.46 -8.88 -2.09
C ASN A 112 -8.00 -7.75 -2.98
N HIS A 113 -7.21 -6.69 -3.06
CA HIS A 113 -7.35 -5.67 -4.10
C HIS A 113 -7.10 -6.28 -5.49
N SER A 114 -7.73 -5.75 -6.53
CA SER A 114 -7.57 -6.22 -7.93
C SER A 114 -6.12 -6.31 -8.37
N SER A 115 -5.26 -5.41 -7.88
CA SER A 115 -3.81 -5.43 -8.19
C SER A 115 -3.12 -6.68 -7.70
N ASN A 116 -3.64 -7.34 -6.66
CA ASN A 116 -3.13 -8.60 -6.13
C ASN A 116 -4.02 -9.82 -6.47
N LEU A 117 -4.86 -9.69 -7.50
CA LEU A 117 -5.66 -10.79 -8.07
C LEU A 117 -5.35 -10.95 -9.55
N ILE A 118 -5.58 -9.90 -10.35
CA ILE A 118 -5.55 -9.97 -11.81
C ILE A 118 -4.19 -10.41 -12.37
N PRO A 119 -3.03 -9.89 -11.91
CA PRO A 119 -1.73 -10.34 -12.41
C PRO A 119 -1.51 -11.84 -12.23
N TRP A 120 -1.92 -12.40 -11.09
CA TRP A 120 -1.81 -13.83 -10.81
C TRP A 120 -2.73 -14.67 -11.69
N ILE A 121 -3.99 -14.21 -11.90
CA ILE A 121 -4.95 -14.87 -12.80
C ILE A 121 -4.41 -14.91 -14.23
N GLU A 122 -3.85 -13.81 -14.73
CA GLU A 122 -3.27 -13.78 -16.08
C GLU A 122 -1.99 -14.63 -16.16
N MET A 123 -1.16 -14.64 -15.11
CA MET A 123 0.02 -15.49 -15.06
C MET A 123 -0.35 -16.97 -15.05
N SER A 124 -1.37 -17.37 -14.28
CA SER A 124 -1.80 -18.78 -14.22
C SER A 124 -2.19 -19.35 -15.59
N LYS A 125 -2.85 -18.53 -16.43
CA LYS A 125 -3.20 -18.89 -17.81
C LYS A 125 -1.97 -19.14 -18.69
N LYS A 126 -0.89 -18.37 -18.49
CA LYS A 126 0.35 -18.49 -19.27
C LYS A 126 1.12 -19.77 -18.95
N VAL A 127 1.16 -20.14 -17.66
CA VAL A 127 2.01 -21.25 -17.19
C VAL A 127 1.24 -22.55 -16.91
N GLY A 128 -0.11 -22.54 -17.00
CA GLY A 128 -0.95 -23.70 -16.68
C GLY A 128 -1.07 -23.97 -15.17
N ALA A 129 -0.80 -22.98 -14.34
CA ALA A 129 -1.04 -23.05 -12.90
C ALA A 129 -2.53 -22.87 -12.58
N LYS A 130 -2.94 -23.28 -11.40
CA LYS A 130 -4.33 -23.21 -10.93
C LYS A 130 -4.50 -22.06 -9.92
N ILE A 131 -5.51 -21.24 -10.11
CA ILE A 131 -5.91 -20.23 -9.11
C ILE A 131 -6.82 -20.87 -8.06
N VAL A 132 -6.49 -20.63 -6.79
CA VAL A 132 -7.35 -20.93 -5.63
C VAL A 132 -7.61 -19.61 -4.92
N ILE A 133 -8.87 -19.22 -4.77
CA ILE A 133 -9.25 -18.01 -4.02
C ILE A 133 -10.00 -18.45 -2.78
N ALA A 134 -9.53 -18.03 -1.59
CA ALA A 134 -10.06 -18.47 -0.31
C ALA A 134 -10.30 -17.30 0.65
N GLN A 135 -11.30 -17.44 1.52
CA GLN A 135 -11.52 -16.57 2.67
C GLN A 135 -10.61 -16.98 3.83
N ASP A 136 -10.50 -18.27 4.09
CA ASP A 136 -9.57 -18.85 5.06
C ASP A 136 -8.30 -19.32 4.35
N ILE A 137 -7.31 -18.44 4.34
CA ILE A 137 -6.03 -18.69 3.69
C ILE A 137 -5.29 -19.84 4.39
N LEU A 138 -5.27 -19.85 5.73
CA LEU A 138 -4.56 -20.86 6.47
C LEU A 138 -5.08 -22.27 6.20
N ALA A 139 -6.41 -22.44 6.17
CA ALA A 139 -7.03 -23.73 5.84
C ALA A 139 -6.76 -24.18 4.39
N ALA A 140 -6.64 -23.25 3.45
CA ALA A 140 -6.49 -23.53 2.02
C ALA A 140 -5.06 -23.94 1.60
N ILE A 141 -4.02 -23.63 2.39
CA ILE A 141 -2.63 -24.02 2.10
C ILE A 141 -2.49 -25.54 2.11
N ASN A 142 -1.93 -26.11 1.03
CA ASN A 142 -1.76 -27.54 0.83
C ASN A 142 -0.46 -27.84 0.04
N PRO A 143 -0.05 -29.13 -0.13
CA PRO A 143 1.21 -29.48 -0.81
C PRO A 143 1.34 -29.06 -2.28
N LYS A 144 0.27 -28.61 -2.94
CA LYS A 144 0.31 -28.08 -4.31
C LYS A 144 0.45 -26.56 -4.33
N THR A 145 0.27 -25.90 -3.19
CA THR A 145 0.44 -24.45 -3.08
C THR A 145 1.88 -24.09 -3.39
N ARG A 146 2.10 -23.25 -4.39
CA ARG A 146 3.43 -22.74 -4.77
C ARG A 146 3.70 -21.36 -4.24
N ILE A 147 2.64 -20.54 -4.17
CA ILE A 147 2.69 -19.20 -3.60
C ILE A 147 1.35 -18.86 -2.97
N VAL A 148 1.41 -18.15 -1.86
CA VAL A 148 0.29 -17.47 -1.22
C VAL A 148 0.46 -15.97 -1.47
N ALA A 149 -0.56 -15.29 -1.98
CA ALA A 149 -0.55 -13.85 -2.13
C ALA A 149 -1.79 -13.24 -1.45
N LEU A 150 -1.55 -12.42 -0.45
CA LEU A 150 -2.60 -11.77 0.34
C LEU A 150 -2.28 -10.31 0.60
N SER A 151 -3.30 -9.52 0.90
CA SER A 151 -3.11 -8.17 1.47
C SER A 151 -2.99 -8.32 2.98
N HIS A 152 -1.91 -7.83 3.56
CA HIS A 152 -1.64 -7.86 5.00
C HIS A 152 -2.80 -7.24 5.78
N GLU A 153 -3.16 -6.03 5.39
CA GLU A 153 -4.36 -5.33 5.79
C GLU A 153 -5.18 -4.99 4.54
N THR A 154 -6.50 -5.14 4.59
CA THR A 154 -7.35 -4.92 3.42
C THR A 154 -7.91 -3.50 3.38
N ASN A 155 -8.17 -2.98 2.20
CA ASN A 155 -8.76 -1.65 1.99
C ASN A 155 -10.30 -1.64 2.06
N ASN A 156 -10.88 -2.72 2.56
CA ASN A 156 -12.31 -2.98 2.64
C ASN A 156 -12.68 -3.54 4.03
N PHE A 157 -13.26 -4.73 4.12
CA PHE A 157 -13.47 -5.41 5.39
C PHE A 157 -12.13 -5.69 6.04
N ASN A 158 -11.97 -5.31 7.31
CA ASN A 158 -10.72 -5.51 8.02
C ASN A 158 -10.52 -6.99 8.35
N GLN A 159 -9.74 -7.66 7.53
CA GLN A 159 -9.29 -9.02 7.76
C GLN A 159 -7.92 -8.96 8.45
N HIS A 160 -7.85 -9.61 9.60
CA HIS A 160 -6.61 -9.81 10.32
C HIS A 160 -6.07 -11.20 9.99
N PHE A 161 -4.95 -11.24 9.28
CA PHE A 161 -4.25 -12.46 8.98
C PHE A 161 -3.10 -12.65 9.98
N ASP A 162 -2.99 -13.82 10.55
CA ASP A 162 -1.78 -14.24 11.28
C ASP A 162 -0.68 -14.57 10.26
N ILE A 163 0.05 -13.54 9.84
CA ILE A 163 1.06 -13.62 8.79
C ILE A 163 2.16 -14.61 9.16
N GLU A 164 2.59 -14.66 10.43
CA GLU A 164 3.63 -15.57 10.88
C GLU A 164 3.19 -17.04 10.76
N THR A 165 1.96 -17.35 11.20
CA THR A 165 1.40 -18.71 11.08
C THR A 165 1.17 -19.10 9.62
N ILE A 166 0.71 -18.17 8.77
CA ILE A 166 0.52 -18.41 7.33
C ILE A 166 1.88 -18.66 6.66
N ALA A 167 2.89 -17.84 6.93
CA ALA A 167 4.24 -17.99 6.41
C ALA A 167 4.84 -19.34 6.80
N ALA A 168 4.78 -19.69 8.09
CA ALA A 168 5.30 -20.95 8.59
C ALA A 168 4.66 -22.17 7.89
N LYS A 169 3.33 -22.14 7.70
CA LYS A 169 2.62 -23.21 6.99
C LYS A 169 2.96 -23.24 5.50
N ALA A 170 3.05 -22.09 4.84
CA ALA A 170 3.44 -22.01 3.43
C ALA A 170 4.86 -22.59 3.24
N HIS A 171 5.81 -22.17 4.04
CA HIS A 171 7.19 -22.65 4.00
C HIS A 171 7.30 -24.16 4.31
N GLN A 172 6.46 -24.71 5.19
CA GLN A 172 6.41 -26.15 5.46
C GLN A 172 6.12 -26.96 4.18
N TYR A 173 5.36 -26.42 3.24
CA TYR A 173 5.07 -27.04 1.95
C TYR A 173 5.98 -26.56 0.81
N GLY A 174 6.99 -25.74 1.10
CA GLY A 174 7.89 -25.17 0.10
C GLY A 174 7.24 -24.10 -0.76
N ALA A 175 6.12 -23.53 -0.31
CA ALA A 175 5.45 -22.38 -0.92
C ALA A 175 6.05 -21.08 -0.42
N PHE A 176 5.94 -20.01 -1.22
CA PHE A 176 6.34 -18.64 -0.88
C PHE A 176 5.14 -17.84 -0.39
N LEU A 177 5.41 -16.77 0.39
CA LEU A 177 4.40 -15.81 0.81
C LEU A 177 4.73 -14.42 0.25
N PHE A 178 3.81 -13.89 -0.57
CA PHE A 178 3.82 -12.52 -1.06
C PHE A 178 2.85 -11.68 -0.24
N ASP A 179 3.34 -10.61 0.36
CA ASP A 179 2.59 -9.68 1.20
C ASP A 179 2.35 -8.35 0.49
N ASP A 180 1.09 -8.07 0.15
CA ASP A 180 0.64 -6.75 -0.29
C ASP A 180 0.41 -5.87 0.95
N ALA A 181 1.45 -5.16 1.35
CA ALA A 181 1.45 -4.29 2.53
C ALA A 181 0.93 -2.86 2.23
N ALA A 182 0.19 -2.66 1.14
CA ALA A 182 -0.24 -1.33 0.71
C ALA A 182 -1.03 -0.57 1.78
N GLN A 183 -1.82 -1.26 2.61
CA GLN A 183 -2.53 -0.64 3.73
C GLN A 183 -1.70 -0.73 5.02
N ALA A 184 -1.16 -1.88 5.35
CA ALA A 184 -0.47 -2.16 6.59
C ALA A 184 0.74 -1.26 6.82
N ILE A 185 1.50 -0.93 5.78
CA ILE A 185 2.80 -0.23 5.90
C ILE A 185 2.74 1.09 6.70
N SER A 186 1.60 1.77 6.76
CA SER A 186 1.42 3.00 7.54
C SER A 186 0.83 2.76 8.93
N HIS A 187 0.39 1.53 9.23
CA HIS A 187 -0.33 1.20 10.46
C HIS A 187 0.43 0.25 11.37
N GLU A 188 1.15 -0.71 10.78
CA GLU A 188 1.89 -1.74 11.51
C GLU A 188 3.20 -2.12 10.83
N ALA A 189 4.10 -2.73 11.60
CA ALA A 189 5.39 -3.16 11.11
C ALA A 189 5.24 -4.39 10.20
N VAL A 190 5.82 -4.31 9.01
CA VAL A 190 5.88 -5.39 8.03
C VAL A 190 7.33 -5.85 7.92
N SER A 191 7.58 -7.17 7.92
CA SER A 191 8.93 -7.70 8.02
C SER A 191 9.27 -8.69 6.91
N LEU A 192 10.33 -8.41 6.17
CA LEU A 192 10.89 -9.33 5.17
C LEU A 192 11.58 -10.55 5.82
N GLN A 193 11.73 -10.57 7.15
CA GLN A 193 12.19 -11.76 7.88
C GLN A 193 11.10 -12.82 8.04
N VAL A 194 9.83 -12.43 7.86
CA VAL A 194 8.67 -13.32 8.00
C VAL A 194 8.17 -13.79 6.64
N VAL A 195 8.13 -12.88 5.64
CA VAL A 195 7.57 -13.15 4.32
C VAL A 195 8.66 -13.14 3.24
N ASP A 196 8.35 -13.67 2.05
CA ASP A 196 9.35 -13.76 0.97
C ASP A 196 9.40 -12.54 0.07
N ALA A 197 8.29 -11.81 -0.03
CA ALA A 197 8.23 -10.55 -0.76
C ALA A 197 7.17 -9.61 -0.19
N ILE A 198 7.44 -8.31 -0.25
CA ILE A 198 6.56 -7.23 0.24
C ILE A 198 6.40 -6.20 -0.87
N ALA A 199 5.19 -5.70 -1.07
CA ALA A 199 4.93 -4.58 -1.97
C ALA A 199 4.07 -3.49 -1.31
N PHE A 200 4.43 -2.21 -1.54
CA PHE A 200 3.60 -1.09 -1.15
C PHE A 200 3.82 0.14 -2.03
N SER A 201 2.89 1.09 -1.97
CA SER A 201 3.00 2.41 -2.60
C SER A 201 3.32 3.48 -1.57
N THR A 202 4.26 4.35 -1.87
CA THR A 202 4.67 5.44 -0.96
C THR A 202 3.54 6.45 -0.71
N ASN A 203 2.58 6.60 -1.63
CA ASN A 203 1.43 7.47 -1.44
C ASN A 203 0.47 7.03 -0.33
N LYS A 204 0.60 5.79 0.15
CA LYS A 204 -0.09 5.28 1.35
C LYS A 204 0.77 5.32 2.61
N PHE A 205 2.01 5.82 2.48
CA PHE A 205 2.98 6.02 3.56
C PHE A 205 3.57 7.44 3.51
N TYR A 206 2.71 8.45 3.49
CA TYR A 206 3.05 9.89 3.52
C TYR A 206 3.95 10.39 2.37
N GLY A 207 4.43 9.51 1.49
CA GLY A 207 5.33 9.79 0.37
C GLY A 207 4.62 10.18 -0.93
N PRO A 208 5.35 10.33 -2.05
CA PRO A 208 4.81 10.77 -3.33
C PRO A 208 3.85 9.77 -3.96
N THR A 209 3.00 10.23 -4.87
CA THR A 209 2.36 9.39 -5.87
C THR A 209 3.36 9.04 -6.97
N GLY A 210 3.19 7.89 -7.62
CA GLY A 210 4.10 7.47 -8.69
C GLY A 210 5.40 6.83 -8.20
N MET A 211 5.49 6.48 -6.92
CA MET A 211 6.59 5.72 -6.35
C MET A 211 6.05 4.55 -5.50
N GLY A 212 6.75 3.44 -5.53
CA GLY A 212 6.47 2.24 -4.74
C GLY A 212 7.73 1.45 -4.43
N VAL A 213 7.54 0.42 -3.64
CA VAL A 213 8.59 -0.49 -3.20
C VAL A 213 8.15 -1.92 -3.46
N LEU A 214 9.09 -2.73 -3.94
CA LEU A 214 9.06 -4.17 -3.95
C LEU A 214 10.30 -4.65 -3.18
N ALA A 215 10.10 -5.31 -2.06
CA ALA A 215 11.18 -5.96 -1.33
C ALA A 215 11.07 -7.48 -1.52
N ILE A 216 12.19 -8.15 -1.81
CA ILE A 216 12.22 -9.60 -2.02
C ILE A 216 13.40 -10.15 -1.21
N ASN A 217 13.17 -11.15 -0.37
CA ASN A 217 14.25 -11.73 0.40
C ASN A 217 15.33 -12.33 -0.52
N LYS A 218 16.58 -12.27 -0.08
CA LYS A 218 17.74 -12.64 -0.88
C LYS A 218 17.65 -14.07 -1.44
N ASN A 219 17.11 -14.99 -0.66
CA ASN A 219 17.03 -16.39 -1.08
C ASN A 219 16.09 -16.57 -2.27
N LEU A 220 14.97 -15.86 -2.29
CA LEU A 220 14.06 -15.84 -3.44
C LEU A 220 14.63 -15.02 -4.58
N LEU A 221 15.16 -13.80 -4.30
CA LEU A 221 15.66 -12.88 -5.31
C LEU A 221 16.77 -13.52 -6.19
N THR A 222 17.63 -14.36 -5.62
CA THR A 222 18.68 -15.07 -6.38
C THR A 222 18.13 -16.10 -7.37
N GLN A 223 16.88 -16.53 -7.22
CA GLN A 223 16.19 -17.46 -8.12
C GLN A 223 15.43 -16.73 -9.25
N LEU A 224 15.26 -15.42 -9.09
CA LEU A 224 14.48 -14.59 -10.01
C LEU A 224 15.39 -13.85 -10.98
N LYS A 225 14.87 -13.60 -12.20
CA LYS A 225 15.58 -12.81 -13.22
C LYS A 225 14.85 -11.49 -13.46
N PRO A 226 15.58 -10.39 -13.75
CA PRO A 226 14.96 -9.16 -14.21
C PRO A 226 14.09 -9.41 -15.45
N VAL A 227 12.95 -8.70 -15.52
CA VAL A 227 11.98 -8.76 -16.63
C VAL A 227 11.75 -7.38 -17.25
N LYS A 228 12.37 -6.35 -16.71
CA LYS A 228 12.45 -5.00 -17.28
C LYS A 228 13.92 -4.73 -17.62
N PHE A 229 14.16 -4.15 -18.79
CA PHE A 229 15.49 -3.93 -19.31
C PHE A 229 15.66 -2.49 -19.80
N GLY A 230 16.86 -1.93 -19.68
CA GLY A 230 17.14 -0.58 -20.16
C GLY A 230 18.42 0.02 -19.57
N GLY A 231 18.58 1.32 -19.79
CA GLY A 231 19.75 2.05 -19.30
C GLY A 231 19.85 2.01 -17.78
N GLY A 232 21.07 1.87 -17.27
CA GLY A 232 21.35 1.80 -15.83
C GLY A 232 21.44 0.38 -15.26
N SER A 233 20.87 -0.63 -15.93
CA SER A 233 20.85 -2.04 -15.49
C SER A 233 21.88 -2.94 -16.19
N VAL A 234 22.70 -2.40 -17.10
CA VAL A 234 23.65 -3.12 -17.93
C VAL A 234 25.08 -2.67 -17.63
N ASN A 235 26.04 -3.60 -17.65
CA ASN A 235 27.48 -3.33 -17.60
C ASN A 235 28.05 -3.12 -19.00
N ALA A 236 27.77 -4.03 -19.94
CA ALA A 236 28.31 -4.01 -21.30
C ALA A 236 27.33 -4.61 -22.30
N ILE A 237 27.46 -4.18 -23.55
CA ILE A 237 26.81 -4.79 -24.72
C ILE A 237 27.91 -4.93 -25.79
N ASP A 238 28.09 -6.13 -26.38
CA ASP A 238 29.05 -6.39 -27.42
C ASP A 238 28.47 -6.18 -28.84
N ALA A 239 29.32 -6.27 -29.86
CA ALA A 239 28.94 -6.10 -31.26
C ALA A 239 27.98 -7.20 -31.78
N ASN A 240 27.85 -8.32 -31.08
CA ASN A 240 26.95 -9.43 -31.40
C ASN A 240 25.61 -9.35 -30.66
N ALA A 241 25.31 -8.19 -30.02
CA ALA A 241 24.14 -7.97 -29.19
C ALA A 241 24.07 -8.88 -27.95
N CYS A 242 25.20 -9.47 -27.52
CA CYS A 242 25.28 -10.09 -26.19
C CYS A 242 25.52 -9.00 -25.15
N TRP A 243 24.83 -9.08 -24.03
CA TRP A 243 24.90 -8.07 -22.98
C TRP A 243 25.08 -8.69 -21.61
N ASP A 244 25.71 -7.94 -20.72
CA ASP A 244 26.00 -8.32 -19.35
C ASP A 244 25.22 -7.45 -18.39
N PRO A 245 24.29 -8.04 -17.57
CA PRO A 245 23.54 -7.29 -16.56
C PRO A 245 24.44 -6.89 -15.39
N LYS A 246 24.05 -5.85 -14.67
CA LYS A 246 24.69 -5.52 -13.39
C LYS A 246 24.39 -6.62 -12.35
N ASN A 247 25.39 -6.90 -11.51
CA ASN A 247 25.28 -7.86 -10.41
C ASN A 247 24.77 -7.21 -9.10
N THR A 248 23.94 -6.18 -9.21
CA THR A 248 23.39 -5.42 -8.09
C THR A 248 21.90 -5.22 -8.28
N ILE A 249 21.24 -4.68 -7.27
CA ILE A 249 19.81 -4.34 -7.32
C ILE A 249 19.46 -3.43 -8.51
N ALA A 250 20.41 -2.66 -9.04
CA ALA A 250 20.22 -1.84 -10.23
C ALA A 250 19.84 -2.65 -11.49
N ALA A 251 20.09 -3.97 -11.52
CA ALA A 251 19.59 -4.85 -12.58
C ALA A 251 18.07 -4.85 -12.68
N TYR A 252 17.37 -4.60 -11.58
CA TYR A 252 15.92 -4.62 -11.47
C TYR A 252 15.29 -3.23 -11.61
N GLU A 253 16.11 -2.15 -11.67
CA GLU A 253 15.69 -0.74 -11.71
C GLU A 253 16.20 -0.02 -12.98
N PRO A 254 15.83 -0.46 -14.19
CA PRO A 254 16.26 0.22 -15.42
C PRO A 254 15.58 1.59 -15.56
N GLY A 255 16.31 2.53 -16.13
CA GLY A 255 15.82 3.88 -16.41
C GLY A 255 16.28 4.93 -15.40
N THR A 256 15.66 6.10 -15.48
CA THR A 256 15.83 7.17 -14.49
C THR A 256 14.69 7.12 -13.51
N PRO A 257 14.96 7.01 -12.20
CA PRO A 257 13.91 6.96 -11.20
C PRO A 257 13.26 8.34 -10.99
N ASP A 258 12.14 8.38 -10.25
CA ASP A 258 11.53 9.63 -9.75
C ASP A 258 12.43 10.27 -8.67
N ILE A 259 13.42 11.06 -9.10
CA ILE A 259 14.40 11.66 -8.17
C ILE A 259 13.70 12.62 -7.19
N ALA A 260 12.76 13.44 -7.65
CA ALA A 260 11.99 14.35 -6.79
C ALA A 260 11.21 13.56 -5.72
N GLY A 261 10.65 12.43 -6.10
CA GLY A 261 9.98 11.51 -5.19
C GLY A 261 10.89 10.97 -4.10
N PHE A 262 12.17 10.71 -4.37
CA PHE A 262 13.13 10.32 -3.33
C PHE A 262 13.33 11.42 -2.29
N PHE A 263 13.42 12.69 -2.69
CA PHE A 263 13.53 13.80 -1.76
C PHE A 263 12.29 13.93 -0.88
N MET A 264 11.10 13.76 -1.46
CA MET A 264 9.85 13.76 -0.71
C MET A 264 9.78 12.55 0.25
N PHE A 265 10.11 11.36 -0.25
CA PHE A 265 9.99 10.15 0.54
C PHE A 265 10.99 10.11 1.71
N ASP A 266 12.19 10.67 1.53
CA ASP A 266 13.15 10.87 2.61
C ASP A 266 12.53 11.64 3.79
N LYS A 267 11.80 12.74 3.50
CA LYS A 267 11.13 13.54 4.51
C LYS A 267 9.87 12.88 5.09
N ALA A 268 9.15 12.11 4.28
CA ALA A 268 8.02 11.32 4.76
C ALA A 268 8.47 10.24 5.76
N LEU A 269 9.60 9.58 5.51
CA LEU A 269 10.22 8.64 6.44
C LEU A 269 10.69 9.33 7.73
N ASP A 270 11.33 10.52 7.63
CA ASP A 270 11.71 11.31 8.80
C ASP A 270 10.51 11.71 9.66
N PHE A 271 9.39 12.08 9.02
CA PHE A 271 8.14 12.37 9.72
C PHE A 271 7.61 11.13 10.45
N PHE A 272 7.56 9.99 9.76
CA PHE A 272 7.05 8.76 10.35
C PHE A 272 7.91 8.27 11.51
N ASP A 273 9.23 8.40 11.43
CA ASP A 273 10.15 8.04 12.54
C ASP A 273 9.85 8.82 13.83
N GLN A 274 9.33 10.04 13.72
CA GLN A 274 8.95 10.85 14.89
C GLN A 274 7.61 10.40 15.51
N VAL A 275 6.76 9.71 14.77
CA VAL A 275 5.47 9.19 15.23
C VAL A 275 5.62 7.72 15.63
N GLY A 276 6.04 6.87 14.71
CA GLY A 276 6.23 5.44 14.87
C GLY A 276 4.93 4.63 14.93
N TYR A 277 5.05 3.32 14.76
CA TYR A 277 3.90 2.40 14.71
C TYR A 277 3.09 2.40 16.01
N LYS A 278 3.75 2.37 17.16
CA LYS A 278 3.05 2.31 18.45
C LYS A 278 2.06 3.47 18.62
N GLN A 279 2.53 4.69 18.39
CA GLN A 279 1.68 5.87 18.51
C GLN A 279 0.61 5.93 17.42
N THR A 280 0.94 5.50 16.19
CA THR A 280 -0.03 5.36 15.10
C THR A 280 -1.18 4.45 15.49
N GLN A 281 -0.88 3.27 16.02
CA GLN A 281 -1.88 2.29 16.45
C GLN A 281 -2.74 2.80 17.62
N GLU A 282 -2.13 3.45 18.62
CA GLU A 282 -2.84 4.06 19.75
C GLU A 282 -3.84 5.11 19.27
N ILE A 283 -3.42 6.02 18.39
CA ILE A 283 -4.30 7.07 17.81
C ILE A 283 -5.43 6.46 17.00
N LEU A 284 -5.11 5.54 16.08
CA LEU A 284 -6.12 4.94 15.20
C LEU A 284 -7.12 4.08 15.97
N TYR A 285 -6.68 3.34 16.97
CA TYR A 285 -7.57 2.54 17.82
C TYR A 285 -8.54 3.42 18.61
N GLU A 286 -8.07 4.53 19.22
CA GLU A 286 -8.92 5.47 19.93
C GLU A 286 -9.96 6.13 19.00
N LEU A 287 -9.50 6.59 17.82
CA LEU A 287 -10.38 7.22 16.84
C LEU A 287 -11.39 6.22 16.25
N SER A 288 -10.96 5.00 15.96
CA SER A 288 -11.84 3.94 15.46
C SER A 288 -12.93 3.58 16.47
N THR A 289 -12.57 3.43 17.73
CA THR A 289 -13.53 3.16 18.80
C THR A 289 -14.57 4.27 18.87
N TYR A 290 -14.12 5.52 18.91
CA TYR A 290 -15.01 6.69 18.97
C TYR A 290 -15.91 6.78 17.72
N LEU A 291 -15.38 6.53 16.53
CA LEU A 291 -16.14 6.55 15.28
C LEU A 291 -17.23 5.47 15.28
N HIS A 292 -16.89 4.23 15.60
CA HIS A 292 -17.86 3.12 15.56
C HIS A 292 -18.94 3.28 16.62
N GLU A 293 -18.61 3.71 17.85
CA GLU A 293 -19.59 4.03 18.88
C GLU A 293 -20.58 5.12 18.44
N ALA A 294 -20.07 6.18 17.79
CA ALA A 294 -20.91 7.24 17.27
C ALA A 294 -21.82 6.78 16.12
N LEU A 295 -21.30 5.96 15.20
CA LEU A 295 -22.07 5.41 14.07
C LEU A 295 -23.15 4.41 14.51
N TRP A 296 -22.89 3.56 15.50
CA TRP A 296 -23.89 2.61 16.03
C TRP A 296 -25.08 3.31 16.69
N ASN A 297 -24.91 4.54 17.17
CA ASN A 297 -25.99 5.35 17.74
C ASN A 297 -26.88 6.02 16.68
N LEU A 298 -26.57 5.87 15.37
CA LEU A 298 -27.37 6.41 14.27
C LEU A 298 -28.40 5.39 13.79
N PRO A 299 -29.71 5.60 13.99
CA PRO A 299 -30.76 4.61 13.66
C PRO A 299 -30.93 4.41 12.14
N ASN A 300 -30.45 5.35 11.34
CA ASN A 300 -30.53 5.33 9.88
C ASN A 300 -29.26 4.78 9.20
N VAL A 301 -28.26 4.31 9.97
CA VAL A 301 -26.99 3.82 9.43
C VAL A 301 -26.79 2.35 9.76
N THR A 302 -26.43 1.56 8.78
CA THR A 302 -25.95 0.18 8.93
C THR A 302 -24.43 0.17 8.88
N VAL A 303 -23.78 -0.39 9.92
CA VAL A 303 -22.33 -0.48 10.05
C VAL A 303 -21.88 -1.94 9.82
N TYR A 304 -20.90 -2.16 8.95
CA TYR A 304 -20.41 -3.50 8.54
C TYR A 304 -19.06 -3.87 9.15
N THR A 305 -18.44 -2.95 9.85
CA THR A 305 -17.13 -3.10 10.51
C THR A 305 -17.25 -2.91 12.01
N LYS A 306 -16.18 -3.06 12.77
CA LYS A 306 -16.19 -3.02 14.23
C LYS A 306 -15.17 -2.03 14.79
N ALA A 307 -15.33 -1.66 16.04
CA ALA A 307 -14.36 -0.84 16.77
C ALA A 307 -12.96 -1.50 16.75
N GLY A 308 -11.95 -0.70 16.55
CA GLY A 308 -10.57 -1.12 16.33
C GLY A 308 -10.19 -1.23 14.84
N ASP A 309 -11.17 -1.34 13.93
CA ASP A 309 -10.90 -1.32 12.48
C ASP A 309 -10.61 0.11 12.02
N ASN A 310 -9.50 0.32 11.30
CA ASN A 310 -9.11 1.64 10.77
C ASN A 310 -10.05 2.15 9.66
N ILE A 311 -10.89 1.27 9.13
CA ILE A 311 -11.89 1.53 8.11
C ILE A 311 -13.27 1.22 8.68
N ALA A 312 -14.20 2.18 8.60
CA ALA A 312 -15.62 1.94 8.78
C ALA A 312 -16.30 1.83 7.41
N LEU A 313 -16.97 0.70 7.16
CA LEU A 313 -17.87 0.51 6.03
C LEU A 313 -19.30 0.67 6.52
N ILE A 314 -20.04 1.58 5.90
CA ILE A 314 -21.43 1.88 6.30
C ILE A 314 -22.34 2.04 5.08
N ASN A 315 -23.64 1.95 5.30
CA ASN A 315 -24.66 2.46 4.40
C ASN A 315 -25.71 3.26 5.17
N VAL A 316 -26.20 4.34 4.58
CA VAL A 316 -27.40 5.04 5.04
C VAL A 316 -28.60 4.27 4.47
N ASN A 317 -29.54 3.89 5.32
CA ASN A 317 -30.64 3.02 4.96
C ASN A 317 -31.52 3.64 3.88
N GLY A 318 -31.68 2.92 2.75
CA GLY A 318 -32.46 3.37 1.61
C GLY A 318 -31.80 4.37 0.68
N ILE A 319 -30.55 4.78 0.95
CA ILE A 319 -29.80 5.76 0.16
C ILE A 319 -28.61 5.09 -0.51
N ASN A 320 -28.35 5.44 -1.79
CA ASN A 320 -27.16 4.96 -2.49
C ASN A 320 -25.89 5.55 -1.84
N ALA A 321 -24.88 4.71 -1.60
CA ALA A 321 -23.63 5.14 -0.97
C ALA A 321 -22.92 6.25 -1.76
N GLN A 322 -23.06 6.29 -3.10
CA GLN A 322 -22.49 7.36 -3.94
C GLN A 322 -23.16 8.70 -3.67
N ASP A 323 -24.50 8.73 -3.48
CA ASP A 323 -25.23 9.96 -3.20
C ASP A 323 -24.83 10.52 -1.83
N VAL A 324 -24.65 9.63 -0.83
CA VAL A 324 -24.14 10.01 0.49
C VAL A 324 -22.72 10.60 0.39
N ALA A 325 -21.82 9.95 -0.37
CA ALA A 325 -20.46 10.48 -0.57
C ALA A 325 -20.46 11.85 -1.25
N THR A 326 -21.32 12.04 -2.25
CA THR A 326 -21.48 13.31 -2.97
C THR A 326 -22.00 14.42 -2.05
N TYR A 327 -23.02 14.11 -1.26
CA TYR A 327 -23.55 15.03 -0.24
C TYR A 327 -22.48 15.44 0.78
N LEU A 328 -21.77 14.49 1.38
CA LEU A 328 -20.69 14.76 2.33
C LEU A 328 -19.58 15.59 1.68
N GLY A 329 -19.23 15.31 0.42
CA GLY A 329 -18.26 16.10 -0.36
C GLY A 329 -18.67 17.57 -0.50
N SER A 330 -19.98 17.85 -0.69
CA SER A 330 -20.50 19.24 -0.73
C SER A 330 -20.34 19.98 0.61
N LYS A 331 -20.17 19.24 1.71
CA LYS A 331 -19.88 19.76 3.06
C LYS A 331 -18.39 19.78 3.39
N ASN A 332 -17.51 19.57 2.40
CA ASN A 332 -16.07 19.41 2.59
C ASN A 332 -15.68 18.23 3.50
N ILE A 333 -16.50 17.18 3.55
CA ILE A 333 -16.21 15.91 4.24
C ILE A 333 -15.95 14.85 3.17
N TYR A 334 -14.70 14.45 3.02
CA TYR A 334 -14.25 13.60 1.92
C TYR A 334 -14.23 12.13 2.35
N THR A 335 -15.08 11.34 1.74
CA THR A 335 -15.23 9.89 1.85
C THR A 335 -15.28 9.28 0.45
N ILE A 336 -15.31 7.97 0.33
CA ILE A 336 -15.46 7.30 -0.98
C ILE A 336 -16.57 6.25 -0.90
N ALA A 337 -17.30 6.08 -2.01
CA ALA A 337 -18.31 5.03 -2.14
C ALA A 337 -17.93 3.97 -3.17
N GLY A 338 -18.42 2.75 -3.01
CA GLY A 338 -18.28 1.65 -3.97
C GLY A 338 -17.73 0.37 -3.36
N ILE A 339 -16.90 -0.35 -4.13
CA ILE A 339 -16.27 -1.63 -3.77
C ILE A 339 -14.74 -1.56 -3.69
N PHE A 340 -14.16 -0.36 -3.84
CA PHE A 340 -12.76 0.00 -3.56
C PHE A 340 -11.74 -0.87 -4.31
N CYS A 341 -11.96 -1.14 -5.59
CA CYS A 341 -11.13 -2.03 -6.42
C CYS A 341 -10.96 -3.46 -5.85
N ALA A 342 -11.93 -3.95 -5.08
CA ALA A 342 -12.00 -5.32 -4.59
C ALA A 342 -13.25 -6.06 -5.13
N PRO A 343 -13.42 -6.21 -6.47
CA PRO A 343 -14.65 -6.70 -7.08
C PRO A 343 -14.99 -8.16 -6.72
N TYR A 344 -14.01 -8.94 -6.24
CA TYR A 344 -14.27 -10.32 -5.83
C TYR A 344 -15.19 -10.40 -4.61
N LEU A 345 -15.30 -9.33 -3.81
CA LEU A 345 -16.25 -9.24 -2.68
C LEU A 345 -17.68 -9.55 -3.08
N ARG A 346 -18.07 -9.31 -4.34
CA ARG A 346 -19.40 -9.67 -4.87
C ARG A 346 -19.71 -11.17 -4.82
N ASN A 347 -18.69 -12.01 -4.68
CA ASN A 347 -18.84 -13.46 -4.59
C ASN A 347 -18.95 -13.96 -3.15
N ILE A 348 -18.69 -13.09 -2.16
CA ILE A 348 -18.62 -13.48 -0.74
C ILE A 348 -19.44 -12.57 0.19
N GLN A 349 -20.04 -11.51 -0.34
CA GLN A 349 -20.86 -10.55 0.38
C GLN A 349 -22.14 -10.25 -0.38
N ASP A 350 -23.26 -10.17 0.33
CA ASP A 350 -24.56 -9.80 -0.26
C ASP A 350 -24.60 -8.31 -0.62
N THR A 351 -23.94 -7.47 0.17
CA THR A 351 -23.79 -6.03 -0.08
C THR A 351 -22.39 -5.77 -0.63
N TYR A 352 -22.31 -5.04 -1.73
CA TYR A 352 -21.05 -4.77 -2.45
C TYR A 352 -20.88 -3.32 -2.89
N SER A 353 -21.64 -2.40 -2.26
CA SER A 353 -21.44 -0.96 -2.39
C SER A 353 -21.62 -0.33 -1.02
N PHE A 354 -20.56 0.33 -0.54
CA PHE A 354 -20.47 0.91 0.78
C PHE A 354 -19.99 2.35 0.70
N LEU A 355 -20.33 3.16 1.69
CA LEU A 355 -19.56 4.35 2.01
C LEU A 355 -18.40 3.91 2.90
N ARG A 356 -17.17 4.22 2.49
CA ARG A 356 -15.95 3.96 3.26
C ARG A 356 -15.47 5.22 3.95
N ILE A 357 -15.24 5.10 5.24
CA ILE A 357 -14.64 6.11 6.12
C ILE A 357 -13.33 5.50 6.59
N SER A 358 -12.19 6.00 6.11
CA SER A 358 -10.87 5.51 6.51
C SER A 358 -10.08 6.59 7.24
N LEU A 359 -9.66 6.23 8.46
CA LEU A 359 -8.96 7.12 9.38
C LEU A 359 -7.49 7.30 9.00
N GLY A 360 -6.93 8.46 9.36
CA GLY A 360 -5.50 8.73 9.37
C GLY A 360 -5.11 9.31 10.73
N ILE A 361 -3.82 9.25 11.08
CA ILE A 361 -3.29 9.77 12.36
C ILE A 361 -3.54 11.27 12.58
N TYR A 362 -3.86 11.97 11.52
CA TYR A 362 -4.17 13.41 11.51
C TYR A 362 -5.64 13.74 11.79
N ASN A 363 -6.53 12.74 11.82
CA ASN A 363 -7.92 12.93 12.20
C ASN A 363 -8.05 13.17 13.72
N ASN A 364 -9.15 13.77 14.13
CA ASN A 364 -9.50 13.98 15.53
C ASN A 364 -11.00 13.75 15.77
N LYS A 365 -11.42 13.76 17.03
CA LYS A 365 -12.84 13.55 17.41
C LYS A 365 -13.78 14.59 16.79
N SER A 366 -13.34 15.83 16.64
CA SER A 366 -14.15 16.88 15.99
C SER A 366 -14.42 16.61 14.51
N ASP A 367 -13.47 15.92 13.79
CA ASP A 367 -13.73 15.48 12.42
C ASP A 367 -14.85 14.44 12.39
N ILE A 368 -14.84 13.51 13.34
CA ILE A 368 -15.87 12.46 13.49
C ILE A 368 -17.21 13.07 13.85
N ASP A 369 -17.26 14.02 14.79
CA ASP A 369 -18.48 14.70 15.18
C ASP A 369 -19.16 15.39 13.99
N LYS A 370 -18.39 16.09 13.13
CA LYS A 370 -18.89 16.70 11.89
C LYS A 370 -19.50 15.69 10.94
N LEU A 371 -18.82 14.56 10.73
CA LEU A 371 -19.33 13.47 9.88
C LEU A 371 -20.65 12.91 10.43
N VAL A 372 -20.69 12.62 11.72
CA VAL A 372 -21.85 12.01 12.40
C VAL A 372 -23.04 12.97 12.39
N GLU A 373 -22.82 14.26 12.58
CA GLU A 373 -23.87 15.29 12.51
C GLU A 373 -24.52 15.33 11.12
N GLU A 374 -23.72 15.34 10.04
CA GLU A 374 -24.25 15.32 8.68
C GLU A 374 -24.99 14.02 8.34
N LEU A 375 -24.51 12.86 8.80
CA LEU A 375 -25.19 11.59 8.63
C LEU A 375 -26.51 11.52 9.42
N LYS A 376 -26.56 12.12 10.63
CA LYS A 376 -27.74 12.15 11.51
C LYS A 376 -28.85 13.05 10.98
N ASN A 377 -28.48 14.22 10.50
CA ASN A 377 -29.45 15.22 10.04
C ASN A 377 -30.12 14.79 8.73
N GLY A 378 -29.64 13.72 8.10
CA GLY A 378 -30.25 13.10 6.92
C GLY A 378 -30.48 14.08 5.79
N GLY A 379 -29.48 14.95 5.54
CA GLY A 379 -29.59 16.02 4.56
C GLY A 379 -30.21 15.58 3.24
N ASP A 380 -30.51 16.47 2.37
CA ASP A 380 -31.08 16.13 1.05
C ASP A 380 -30.04 15.40 0.19
N PHE A 381 -29.87 14.09 0.49
CA PHE A 381 -28.96 13.21 -0.24
C PHE A 381 -29.30 13.08 -1.73
N TYR A 382 -30.46 13.57 -2.16
CA TYR A 382 -30.95 13.53 -3.54
C TYR A 382 -30.86 14.89 -4.26
N ALA A 383 -30.27 15.91 -3.62
CA ALA A 383 -30.21 17.26 -4.19
C ALA A 383 -29.16 17.45 -5.31
N PHE A 384 -28.59 16.36 -5.85
CA PHE A 384 -27.50 16.41 -6.83
C PHE A 384 -27.80 15.59 -8.07
#